data_c327e4d43d292ba1958df274e9637399
#
_entry.id   c327e4d43d292ba1958df274e9637399
#
_cell.length_a   1.000
_cell.length_b   1.000
_cell.length_c   1.000
_cell.angle_alpha   90.00
_cell.angle_beta   90.00
_cell.angle_gamma   90.00
#
_symmetry.space_group_name_H-M   'P 1'
#
loop_
_entity.id
_entity.type
_entity.pdbx_description
1 polymer ?
#
loop_
_entity_poly.entity_id
_entity_poly.type
_entity_poly.pdbx_seq_one_letter_code
_entity_poly.pdbx_strand_id
1 'polypeptide(L)'
;FRRVLFRSQASQILVQESQTRKLDRYRFNESYLMHMSTSPQYAIIASCDVAASMMEAPGGTALVQESLQEARDFRRAMRKVEHEYGGSWWFRVWGPDSLSSGQPLRQEEWMLHADEKWHGFGPVEPGFNMLDPIKATIITPGLDMEGEFADTGIPAAVVTKYLVEHGVVVEKTGLYSFFVMFTIGITKGRWNTLVTELQQFKADYDENQPLWRVMPDFVKAYPMYDRMGLRDLSTRVHDAYRRYDVARVTTDMYLRSEER
;
A
#
# COMPACT_ATOMS: atom_id res chain seq x y z
N PHE A 1 -8.76 5.47 -7.48
CA PHE A 1 -9.34 5.50 -8.83
C PHE A 1 -10.48 4.50 -8.96
N ARG A 2 -10.28 3.24 -8.59
CA ARG A 2 -11.30 2.18 -8.63
C ARG A 2 -12.60 2.54 -7.89
N ARG A 3 -12.52 3.20 -6.74
CA ARG A 3 -13.69 3.49 -5.90
C ARG A 3 -14.57 4.62 -6.40
N VAL A 4 -14.02 5.58 -7.14
CA VAL A 4 -14.77 6.77 -7.56
C VAL A 4 -15.40 6.58 -8.93
N LEU A 5 -14.68 6.02 -9.89
CA LEU A 5 -15.11 5.95 -11.30
C LEU A 5 -15.67 4.58 -11.73
N PHE A 6 -15.08 3.47 -11.28
CA PHE A 6 -15.49 2.13 -11.69
C PHE A 6 -16.30 1.36 -10.63
N ARG A 7 -16.62 1.96 -9.49
CA ARG A 7 -17.30 1.31 -8.36
C ARG A 7 -16.88 -0.16 -8.13
N SER A 8 -15.62 -0.46 -8.37
CA SER A 8 -14.90 -1.71 -8.06
C SER A 8 -15.37 -3.02 -8.72
N GLN A 9 -16.26 -3.00 -9.70
CA GLN A 9 -16.81 -4.24 -10.28
C GLN A 9 -16.65 -4.36 -11.79
N ALA A 10 -15.95 -3.40 -12.44
CA ALA A 10 -15.68 -3.46 -13.86
C ALA A 10 -14.24 -3.87 -14.15
N SER A 11 -14.06 -4.65 -15.21
CA SER A 11 -12.76 -4.95 -15.80
C SER A 11 -12.85 -4.83 -17.31
N GLN A 12 -11.71 -4.59 -17.95
CA GLN A 12 -11.61 -4.52 -19.41
C GLN A 12 -10.62 -5.58 -19.88
N ILE A 13 -10.98 -6.27 -20.94
CA ILE A 13 -10.08 -7.20 -21.64
C ILE A 13 -9.55 -6.48 -22.87
N LEU A 14 -8.24 -6.23 -22.86
CA LEU A 14 -7.55 -5.63 -24.02
C LEU A 14 -6.94 -6.76 -24.82
N VAL A 15 -7.26 -6.79 -26.12
CA VAL A 15 -6.77 -7.81 -27.05
C VAL A 15 -5.98 -7.13 -28.15
N GLN A 16 -4.73 -7.54 -28.31
CA GLN A 16 -3.88 -7.15 -29.42
C GLN A 16 -3.57 -8.37 -30.29
N GLU A 17 -4.01 -8.33 -31.53
CA GLU A 17 -3.67 -9.35 -32.52
C GLU A 17 -2.28 -9.07 -33.14
N SER A 18 -1.53 -10.12 -33.38
CA SER A 18 -0.27 -10.05 -34.15
C SER A 18 -0.49 -10.54 -35.58
N GLN A 19 0.53 -10.40 -36.40
CA GLN A 19 0.48 -10.93 -37.77
C GLN A 19 0.34 -12.47 -37.83
N THR A 20 0.91 -13.15 -36.84
CA THR A 20 0.96 -14.62 -36.76
C THR A 20 -0.10 -15.22 -35.83
N ARG A 21 -0.66 -14.42 -34.91
CA ARG A 21 -1.69 -14.88 -33.97
C ARG A 21 -2.91 -14.00 -34.14
N LYS A 22 -3.95 -14.60 -34.70
CA LYS A 22 -5.29 -13.99 -34.82
C LYS A 22 -6.20 -14.56 -33.78
N LEU A 23 -7.05 -13.70 -33.20
CA LEU A 23 -8.08 -14.11 -32.28
C LEU A 23 -9.26 -14.71 -33.09
N ASP A 24 -9.65 -15.93 -32.75
CA ASP A 24 -10.93 -16.47 -33.16
C ASP A 24 -12.03 -15.75 -32.35
N ARG A 25 -12.69 -14.80 -32.99
CA ARG A 25 -13.71 -13.96 -32.35
C ARG A 25 -14.88 -14.77 -31.81
N TYR A 26 -15.23 -15.86 -32.46
CA TYR A 26 -16.32 -16.72 -32.03
C TYR A 26 -15.94 -17.42 -30.71
N ARG A 27 -14.81 -18.11 -30.68
CA ARG A 27 -14.29 -18.78 -29.49
C ARG A 27 -14.06 -17.82 -28.32
N PHE A 28 -13.54 -16.63 -28.63
CA PHE A 28 -13.34 -15.61 -27.60
C PHE A 28 -14.69 -15.17 -27.01
N ASN A 29 -15.68 -14.89 -27.84
CA ASN A 29 -17.00 -14.48 -27.40
C ASN A 29 -17.69 -15.56 -26.57
N GLU A 30 -17.63 -16.82 -26.97
CA GLU A 30 -18.15 -17.93 -26.18
C GLU A 30 -17.47 -18.02 -24.80
N SER A 31 -16.16 -17.98 -24.78
CA SER A 31 -15.39 -18.00 -23.53
C SER A 31 -15.72 -16.79 -22.64
N TYR A 32 -15.84 -15.62 -23.24
CA TYR A 32 -16.23 -14.40 -22.54
C TYR A 32 -17.61 -14.53 -21.89
N LEU A 33 -18.60 -15.00 -22.66
CA LEU A 33 -19.97 -15.19 -22.18
C LEU A 33 -20.08 -16.21 -21.03
N MET A 34 -19.19 -17.22 -21.02
CA MET A 34 -19.13 -18.21 -19.93
C MET A 34 -18.64 -17.61 -18.61
N HIS A 35 -17.88 -16.51 -18.64
CA HIS A 35 -17.22 -15.94 -17.46
C HIS A 35 -17.77 -14.57 -17.05
N MET A 36 -18.65 -13.98 -17.82
CA MET A 36 -19.27 -12.70 -17.51
C MET A 36 -20.64 -12.83 -16.84
N SER A 37 -21.07 -11.75 -16.19
CA SER A 37 -22.46 -11.65 -15.74
C SER A 37 -23.40 -11.46 -16.93
N THR A 38 -24.50 -12.19 -16.95
CA THR A 38 -25.58 -12.02 -17.95
C THR A 38 -26.49 -10.82 -17.66
N SER A 39 -26.28 -10.13 -16.54
CA SER A 39 -27.08 -8.98 -16.11
C SER A 39 -26.24 -7.70 -16.20
N PRO A 40 -26.22 -6.99 -17.33
CA PRO A 40 -25.45 -5.77 -17.47
C PRO A 40 -26.01 -4.68 -16.55
N GLN A 41 -25.11 -4.08 -15.78
CA GLN A 41 -25.46 -2.95 -14.91
C GLN A 41 -25.10 -1.65 -15.61
N TYR A 42 -26.09 -0.95 -16.12
CA TYR A 42 -25.89 0.29 -16.89
C TYR A 42 -25.15 1.39 -16.10
N ALA A 43 -25.36 1.47 -14.78
CA ALA A 43 -24.63 2.41 -13.94
C ALA A 43 -23.10 2.15 -13.95
N ILE A 44 -22.68 0.88 -14.01
CA ILE A 44 -21.25 0.50 -14.11
C ILE A 44 -20.75 0.83 -15.50
N ILE A 45 -21.49 0.51 -16.56
CA ILE A 45 -21.11 0.84 -17.95
C ILE A 45 -20.96 2.34 -18.11
N ALA A 46 -21.95 3.12 -17.67
CA ALA A 46 -21.89 4.58 -17.71
C ALA A 46 -20.70 5.14 -16.92
N SER A 47 -20.36 4.55 -15.77
CA SER A 47 -19.20 4.97 -15.00
C SER A 47 -17.87 4.71 -15.72
N CYS A 48 -17.79 3.67 -16.54
CA CYS A 48 -16.61 3.40 -17.39
C CYS A 48 -16.47 4.45 -18.50
N ASP A 49 -17.58 4.81 -19.13
CA ASP A 49 -17.60 5.82 -20.20
C ASP A 49 -17.22 7.20 -19.67
N VAL A 50 -17.82 7.62 -18.56
CA VAL A 50 -17.45 8.86 -17.87
C VAL A 50 -15.98 8.86 -17.46
N ALA A 51 -15.48 7.73 -16.94
CA ALA A 51 -14.08 7.62 -16.57
C ALA A 51 -13.15 7.77 -17.77
N ALA A 52 -13.50 7.18 -18.92
CA ALA A 52 -12.73 7.33 -20.15
C ALA A 52 -12.68 8.81 -20.58
N SER A 53 -13.83 9.48 -20.64
CA SER A 53 -13.90 10.92 -20.97
C SER A 53 -13.11 11.79 -20.01
N MET A 54 -13.15 11.51 -18.70
CA MET A 54 -12.36 12.25 -17.70
C MET A 54 -10.86 12.09 -17.89
N MET A 55 -10.41 10.98 -18.49
CA MET A 55 -9.00 10.71 -18.74
C MET A 55 -8.49 11.30 -20.05
N GLU A 56 -9.35 11.87 -20.87
CA GLU A 56 -8.93 12.58 -22.09
C GLU A 56 -8.11 13.83 -21.79
N ALA A 57 -7.11 14.08 -22.63
CA ALA A 57 -6.28 15.27 -22.50
C ALA A 57 -7.09 16.56 -22.80
N PRO A 58 -6.79 17.70 -22.14
CA PRO A 58 -5.72 17.89 -21.15
C PRO A 58 -6.14 17.55 -19.71
N GLY A 59 -7.44 17.34 -19.44
CA GLY A 59 -7.99 17.16 -18.10
C GLY A 59 -7.42 15.92 -17.39
N GLY A 60 -7.42 14.77 -18.06
CA GLY A 60 -6.90 13.53 -17.50
C GLY A 60 -5.42 13.60 -17.14
N THR A 61 -4.62 14.26 -17.97
CA THR A 61 -3.20 14.50 -17.67
C THR A 61 -3.03 15.31 -16.39
N ALA A 62 -3.80 16.37 -16.21
CA ALA A 62 -3.74 17.19 -14.99
C ALA A 62 -4.11 16.38 -13.73
N LEU A 63 -5.19 15.61 -13.79
CA LEU A 63 -5.62 14.75 -12.68
C LEU A 63 -4.55 13.73 -12.26
N VAL A 64 -3.91 13.09 -13.24
CA VAL A 64 -2.82 12.13 -12.98
C VAL A 64 -1.62 12.84 -12.36
N GLN A 65 -1.23 13.99 -12.90
CA GLN A 65 -0.09 14.76 -12.38
C GLN A 65 -0.32 15.25 -10.95
N GLU A 66 -1.53 15.65 -10.59
CA GLU A 66 -1.88 16.00 -9.21
C GLU A 66 -1.68 14.80 -8.26
N SER A 67 -2.19 13.63 -8.61
CA SER A 67 -2.01 12.41 -7.79
C SER A 67 -0.54 12.03 -7.63
N LEU A 68 0.24 12.12 -8.70
CA LEU A 68 1.68 11.87 -8.67
C LEU A 68 2.41 12.90 -7.80
N GLN A 69 2.00 14.16 -7.85
CA GLN A 69 2.60 15.21 -7.05
C GLN A 69 2.33 14.99 -5.56
N GLU A 70 1.09 14.67 -5.17
CA GLU A 70 0.74 14.39 -3.77
C GLU A 70 1.53 13.17 -3.24
N ALA A 71 1.68 12.12 -4.04
CA ALA A 71 2.47 10.95 -3.65
C ALA A 71 3.96 11.28 -3.45
N ARG A 72 4.52 12.17 -4.27
CA ARG A 72 5.89 12.65 -4.13
C ARG A 72 6.06 13.55 -2.90
N ASP A 73 5.11 14.46 -2.67
CA ASP A 73 5.16 15.37 -1.54
C ASP A 73 5.06 14.61 -0.22
N PHE A 74 4.23 13.57 -0.16
CA PHE A 74 4.19 12.66 0.98
C PHE A 74 5.56 11.98 1.22
N ARG A 75 6.20 11.42 0.17
CA ARG A 75 7.51 10.77 0.30
C ARG A 75 8.57 11.75 0.81
N ARG A 76 8.57 12.99 0.30
CA ARG A 76 9.47 14.04 0.79
C ARG A 76 9.21 14.40 2.25
N ALA A 77 7.94 14.52 2.65
CA ALA A 77 7.59 14.79 4.03
C ALA A 77 8.06 13.67 4.97
N MET A 78 7.85 12.41 4.60
CA MET A 78 8.33 11.26 5.37
C MET A 78 9.86 11.25 5.49
N ARG A 79 10.57 11.58 4.41
CA ARG A 79 12.05 11.70 4.44
C ARG A 79 12.51 12.84 5.31
N LYS A 80 11.81 13.99 5.30
CA LYS A 80 12.11 15.11 6.18
C LYS A 80 11.94 14.72 7.64
N VAL A 81 10.87 14.05 8.00
CA VAL A 81 10.63 13.54 9.36
C VAL A 81 11.74 12.55 9.76
N GLU A 82 12.10 11.62 8.88
CA GLU A 82 13.22 10.69 9.12
C GLU A 82 14.53 11.44 9.44
N HIS A 83 14.83 12.49 8.70
CA HIS A 83 16.00 13.31 8.94
C HIS A 83 15.91 14.09 10.26
N GLU A 84 14.75 14.63 10.62
CA GLU A 84 14.53 15.37 11.87
C GLU A 84 14.67 14.48 13.10
N TYR A 85 14.18 13.25 13.05
CA TYR A 85 14.27 12.27 14.14
C TYR A 85 15.60 11.50 14.15
N GLY A 86 16.38 11.59 13.07
CA GLY A 86 17.62 10.83 12.92
C GLY A 86 17.37 9.32 13.03
N GLY A 87 18.31 8.60 13.64
CA GLY A 87 18.23 7.13 13.78
C GLY A 87 17.09 6.61 14.68
N SER A 88 16.32 7.49 15.31
CA SER A 88 15.18 7.09 16.16
C SER A 88 13.87 6.92 15.41
N TRP A 89 13.78 7.33 14.14
CA TRP A 89 12.60 7.16 13.31
C TRP A 89 12.48 5.75 12.74
N TRP A 90 11.27 5.21 12.67
CA TRP A 90 11.03 3.81 12.26
C TRP A 90 10.32 3.67 10.92
N PHE A 91 9.45 4.62 10.59
CA PHE A 91 8.57 4.49 9.43
C PHE A 91 9.26 5.01 8.18
N ARG A 92 9.53 4.11 7.24
CA ARG A 92 10.12 4.47 5.95
C ARG A 92 9.17 4.14 4.81
N VAL A 93 9.16 4.99 3.81
CA VAL A 93 8.41 4.70 2.58
C VAL A 93 9.28 3.83 1.68
N TRP A 94 8.76 2.64 1.38
CA TRP A 94 9.42 1.69 0.51
C TRP A 94 9.62 2.26 -0.91
N GLY A 95 10.83 2.17 -1.42
CA GLY A 95 11.25 2.69 -2.72
C GLY A 95 12.69 3.15 -2.70
N PRO A 96 13.27 3.49 -3.87
CA PRO A 96 14.60 4.05 -3.94
C PRO A 96 14.63 5.45 -3.34
N ASP A 97 15.78 5.83 -2.81
CA ASP A 97 15.98 7.14 -2.17
C ASP A 97 15.77 8.31 -3.13
N SER A 98 16.02 8.12 -4.42
CA SER A 98 15.79 9.11 -5.49
C SER A 98 14.35 9.63 -5.52
N LEU A 99 13.36 8.81 -5.15
CA LEU A 99 11.95 9.21 -5.12
C LEU A 99 11.63 10.29 -4.08
N SER A 100 12.50 10.48 -3.09
CA SER A 100 12.37 11.52 -2.07
C SER A 100 13.18 12.78 -2.40
N SER A 101 13.90 12.79 -3.51
CA SER A 101 14.62 13.96 -4.00
C SER A 101 13.65 15.07 -4.42
N GLY A 102 14.08 16.30 -4.36
CA GLY A 102 13.26 17.45 -4.81
C GLY A 102 13.15 17.59 -6.33
N GLN A 103 13.85 16.74 -7.10
CA GLN A 103 13.92 16.81 -8.55
C GLN A 103 12.68 16.23 -9.23
N PRO A 104 12.30 16.69 -10.43
CA PRO A 104 11.31 16.02 -11.25
C PRO A 104 11.76 14.59 -11.52
N LEU A 105 10.89 13.61 -11.24
CA LEU A 105 11.21 12.20 -11.43
C LEU A 105 10.96 11.81 -12.88
N ARG A 106 11.96 11.18 -13.48
CA ARG A 106 11.85 10.56 -14.80
C ARG A 106 11.27 9.15 -14.65
N GLN A 107 10.74 8.62 -15.73
CA GLN A 107 10.13 7.28 -15.71
C GLN A 107 11.13 6.21 -15.26
N GLU A 108 12.40 6.35 -15.64
CA GLU A 108 13.47 5.41 -15.30
C GLU A 108 13.71 5.29 -13.79
N GLU A 109 13.45 6.34 -13.03
CA GLU A 109 13.63 6.35 -11.56
C GLU A 109 12.59 5.54 -10.80
N TRP A 110 11.50 5.15 -11.47
CA TRP A 110 10.46 4.27 -10.92
C TRP A 110 10.66 2.80 -11.30
N MET A 111 11.57 2.53 -12.26
CA MET A 111 11.86 1.17 -12.68
C MET A 111 12.65 0.43 -11.60
N LEU A 112 12.43 -0.88 -11.50
CA LEU A 112 13.22 -1.76 -10.65
C LEU A 112 14.46 -2.20 -11.43
N HIS A 113 15.64 -2.05 -10.82
CA HIS A 113 16.91 -2.47 -11.40
C HIS A 113 17.46 -3.68 -10.64
N ALA A 114 17.99 -4.65 -11.36
CA ALA A 114 18.45 -5.93 -10.80
C ALA A 114 19.57 -5.82 -9.76
N ASP A 115 20.34 -4.72 -9.79
CA ASP A 115 21.44 -4.42 -8.87
C ASP A 115 21.01 -3.67 -7.60
N GLU A 116 19.76 -3.20 -7.56
CA GLU A 116 19.22 -2.49 -6.41
C GLU A 116 18.65 -3.48 -5.37
N LYS A 117 18.96 -3.26 -4.10
CA LYS A 117 18.54 -4.13 -3.00
C LYS A 117 17.26 -3.69 -2.30
N TRP A 118 16.85 -2.42 -2.49
CA TRP A 118 15.71 -1.86 -1.74
C TRP A 118 14.39 -2.59 -1.97
N HIS A 119 14.20 -3.19 -3.15
CA HIS A 119 12.95 -3.87 -3.50
C HIS A 119 12.86 -5.32 -2.99
N GLY A 120 13.98 -5.96 -2.62
CA GLY A 120 13.98 -7.33 -2.08
C GLY A 120 13.65 -8.43 -3.09
N PHE A 121 13.41 -8.08 -4.37
CA PHE A 121 13.24 -9.08 -5.42
C PHE A 121 14.62 -9.57 -5.90
N GLY A 122 14.67 -10.80 -6.39
CA GLY A 122 15.84 -11.32 -7.10
C GLY A 122 16.09 -10.53 -8.41
N PRO A 123 16.91 -11.08 -9.32
CA PRO A 123 17.15 -10.46 -10.61
C PRO A 123 15.84 -10.17 -11.34
N VAL A 124 15.60 -8.92 -11.67
CA VAL A 124 14.44 -8.48 -12.44
C VAL A 124 14.88 -8.12 -13.85
N GLU A 125 14.05 -8.44 -14.84
CA GLU A 125 14.34 -8.10 -16.24
C GLU A 125 14.18 -6.58 -16.43
N PRO A 126 15.20 -5.90 -16.99
CA PRO A 126 15.17 -4.45 -17.16
C PRO A 126 13.98 -3.97 -18.00
N GLY A 127 13.34 -2.89 -17.58
CA GLY A 127 12.29 -2.23 -18.33
C GLY A 127 10.88 -2.83 -18.22
N PHE A 128 10.70 -3.92 -17.46
CA PHE A 128 9.39 -4.56 -17.31
C PHE A 128 8.70 -4.27 -15.96
N ASN A 129 9.47 -4.03 -14.92
CA ASN A 129 8.94 -3.85 -13.58
C ASN A 129 9.13 -2.41 -13.11
N MET A 130 8.08 -1.84 -12.57
CA MET A 130 8.06 -0.46 -12.10
C MET A 130 7.32 -0.37 -10.78
N LEU A 131 7.84 0.44 -9.86
CA LEU A 131 7.10 0.83 -8.67
C LEU A 131 5.89 1.68 -9.07
N ASP A 132 4.71 1.33 -8.56
CA ASP A 132 3.51 2.14 -8.79
C ASP A 132 3.65 3.50 -8.07
N PRO A 133 3.74 4.62 -8.80
CA PRO A 133 4.04 5.91 -8.19
C PRO A 133 3.01 6.40 -7.18
N ILE A 134 1.74 6.06 -7.40
CA ILE A 134 0.63 6.51 -6.55
C ILE A 134 0.40 5.63 -5.33
N LYS A 135 1.14 4.53 -5.19
CA LYS A 135 1.12 3.68 -4.01
C LYS A 135 2.35 3.94 -3.15
N ALA A 136 2.13 4.31 -1.92
CA ALA A 136 3.20 4.48 -0.94
C ALA A 136 3.06 3.40 0.14
N THR A 137 3.98 2.44 0.12
CA THR A 137 4.08 1.40 1.16
C THR A 137 4.97 1.91 2.27
N ILE A 138 4.46 1.93 3.48
CA ILE A 138 5.19 2.31 4.69
C ILE A 138 5.66 1.03 5.38
N ILE A 139 6.95 0.93 5.62
CA ILE A 139 7.59 -0.19 6.32
C ILE A 139 7.70 0.17 7.80
N THR A 140 7.41 -0.81 8.65
CA THR A 140 7.63 -0.76 10.10
C THR A 140 8.76 -1.72 10.48
N PRO A 141 9.52 -1.49 11.57
CA PRO A 141 10.62 -2.34 11.97
C PRO A 141 10.16 -3.71 12.48
N GLY A 142 11.01 -4.73 12.30
CA GLY A 142 10.79 -6.04 12.93
C GLY A 142 10.87 -7.24 11.98
N LEU A 143 10.87 -7.01 10.66
CA LEU A 143 11.07 -8.04 9.64
C LEU A 143 11.91 -7.44 8.52
N ASP A 144 12.95 -8.14 8.10
CA ASP A 144 13.78 -7.73 6.96
C ASP A 144 13.25 -8.23 5.61
N MET A 145 13.98 -7.92 4.54
CA MET A 145 13.59 -8.32 3.19
C MET A 145 13.87 -9.80 2.90
N GLU A 146 14.70 -10.44 3.70
CA GLU A 146 15.01 -11.87 3.65
C GLU A 146 13.96 -12.71 4.40
N GLY A 147 13.08 -12.06 5.16
CA GLY A 147 12.03 -12.73 5.94
C GLY A 147 12.44 -13.08 7.36
N GLU A 148 13.56 -12.55 7.83
CA GLU A 148 14.08 -12.80 9.17
C GLU A 148 13.54 -11.77 10.16
N PHE A 149 13.09 -12.26 11.31
CA PHE A 149 12.58 -11.38 12.37
C PHE A 149 13.72 -10.77 13.19
N ALA A 150 13.67 -9.47 13.41
CA ALA A 150 14.53 -8.78 14.37
C ALA A 150 14.16 -9.15 15.83
N ASP A 151 15.01 -8.78 16.79
CA ASP A 151 14.73 -9.02 18.22
C ASP A 151 13.57 -8.18 18.74
N THR A 152 13.33 -7.02 18.15
CA THR A 152 12.22 -6.13 18.47
C THR A 152 11.54 -5.66 17.20
N GLY A 153 10.25 -5.34 17.30
CA GLY A 153 9.52 -4.90 16.11
C GLY A 153 8.19 -4.24 16.45
N ILE A 154 7.66 -3.55 15.45
CA ILE A 154 6.35 -2.87 15.51
C ILE A 154 5.47 -3.45 14.42
N PRO A 155 4.65 -4.46 14.72
CA PRO A 155 3.75 -5.05 13.73
C PRO A 155 2.80 -4.01 13.13
N ALA A 156 2.68 -4.01 11.80
CA ALA A 156 1.86 -3.03 11.11
C ALA A 156 0.38 -3.07 11.54
N ALA A 157 -0.11 -4.22 11.99
CA ALA A 157 -1.47 -4.36 12.52
C ALA A 157 -1.72 -3.47 13.74
N VAL A 158 -0.73 -3.28 14.62
CA VAL A 158 -0.84 -2.39 15.79
C VAL A 158 -0.89 -0.93 15.33
N VAL A 159 0.00 -0.55 14.40
CA VAL A 159 0.05 0.82 13.85
C VAL A 159 -1.26 1.16 13.15
N THR A 160 -1.74 0.28 12.26
CA THR A 160 -2.96 0.56 11.49
C THR A 160 -4.22 0.55 12.34
N LYS A 161 -4.26 -0.25 13.41
CA LYS A 161 -5.36 -0.21 14.38
C LYS A 161 -5.37 1.10 15.15
N TYR A 162 -4.22 1.59 15.60
CA TYR A 162 -4.06 2.91 16.19
C TYR A 162 -4.54 4.00 15.21
N LEU A 163 -4.05 4.00 13.97
CA LEU A 163 -4.41 4.97 12.95
C LEU A 163 -5.93 5.04 12.70
N VAL A 164 -6.61 3.89 12.69
CA VAL A 164 -8.08 3.83 12.51
C VAL A 164 -8.80 4.57 13.62
N GLU A 165 -8.38 4.42 14.88
CA GLU A 165 -8.98 5.13 16.02
C GLU A 165 -8.69 6.64 15.99
N HIS A 166 -7.63 7.04 15.29
CA HIS A 166 -7.25 8.44 15.05
C HIS A 166 -7.78 8.97 13.70
N GLY A 167 -8.74 8.27 13.08
CA GLY A 167 -9.43 8.73 11.87
C GLY A 167 -8.69 8.52 10.56
N VAL A 168 -7.61 7.74 10.56
CA VAL A 168 -6.82 7.41 9.36
C VAL A 168 -7.03 5.95 8.99
N VAL A 169 -7.59 5.71 7.80
CA VAL A 169 -7.80 4.36 7.24
C VAL A 169 -6.81 4.13 6.11
N VAL A 170 -6.01 3.07 6.21
CA VAL A 170 -5.07 2.64 5.18
C VAL A 170 -5.72 1.65 4.21
N GLU A 171 -5.13 1.46 3.03
CA GLU A 171 -5.70 0.58 2.01
C GLU A 171 -5.52 -0.91 2.35
N LYS A 172 -4.31 -1.30 2.75
CA LYS A 172 -3.99 -2.68 3.18
C LYS A 172 -2.92 -2.68 4.26
N THR A 173 -2.95 -3.72 5.08
CA THR A 173 -1.99 -3.97 6.16
C THR A 173 -1.35 -5.34 5.95
N GLY A 174 -0.02 -5.39 5.89
CA GLY A 174 0.80 -6.60 5.93
C GLY A 174 1.30 -6.88 7.35
N LEU A 175 2.31 -7.74 7.48
CA LEU A 175 2.92 -8.06 8.77
C LEU A 175 3.69 -6.85 9.34
N TYR A 176 4.61 -6.28 8.54
CA TYR A 176 5.45 -5.12 8.89
C TYR A 176 5.40 -4.04 7.80
N SER A 177 4.29 -3.96 7.10
CA SER A 177 4.06 -2.89 6.14
C SER A 177 2.58 -2.59 6.01
N PHE A 178 2.26 -1.38 5.63
CA PHE A 178 0.94 -0.99 5.19
C PHE A 178 1.05 0.00 4.05
N PHE A 179 0.03 0.13 3.23
CA PHE A 179 0.11 1.11 2.16
C PHE A 179 -1.10 2.02 2.06
N VAL A 180 -0.83 3.20 1.53
CA VAL A 180 -1.80 4.23 1.18
C VAL A 180 -1.77 4.50 -0.31
N MET A 181 -2.89 4.94 -0.86
CA MET A 181 -3.06 5.19 -2.28
C MET A 181 -3.43 6.65 -2.53
N PHE A 182 -2.70 7.27 -3.43
CA PHE A 182 -2.93 8.65 -3.89
C PHE A 182 -3.79 8.61 -5.16
N THR A 183 -5.10 8.57 -4.97
CA THR A 183 -6.04 8.47 -6.09
C THR A 183 -6.36 9.83 -6.68
N ILE A 184 -6.83 9.86 -7.92
CA ILE A 184 -7.38 11.05 -8.54
C ILE A 184 -8.50 11.62 -7.67
N GLY A 185 -8.47 12.94 -7.46
CA GLY A 185 -9.41 13.66 -6.59
C GLY A 185 -9.02 13.66 -5.12
N ILE A 186 -7.81 13.22 -4.77
CA ILE A 186 -7.30 13.40 -3.40
C ILE A 186 -7.18 14.90 -3.08
N THR A 187 -7.64 15.29 -1.91
CA THR A 187 -7.44 16.66 -1.42
C THR A 187 -5.97 16.92 -1.13
N LYS A 188 -5.43 18.03 -1.64
CA LYS A 188 -4.04 18.43 -1.42
C LYS A 188 -3.67 18.43 0.06
N GLY A 189 -2.54 17.81 0.36
CA GLY A 189 -1.98 17.77 1.70
C GLY A 189 -2.77 16.93 2.72
N ARG A 190 -3.82 16.22 2.33
CA ARG A 190 -4.60 15.38 3.26
C ARG A 190 -3.75 14.30 3.94
N TRP A 191 -2.68 13.86 3.31
CA TRP A 191 -1.71 12.93 3.87
C TRP A 191 -0.93 13.49 5.08
N ASN A 192 -0.95 14.82 5.32
CA ASN A 192 -0.34 15.40 6.52
C ASN A 192 -0.92 14.80 7.80
N THR A 193 -2.22 14.48 7.83
CA THR A 193 -2.83 13.80 8.97
C THR A 193 -2.12 12.46 9.24
N LEU A 194 -1.87 11.66 8.21
CA LEU A 194 -1.13 10.41 8.39
C LEU A 194 0.27 10.65 8.97
N VAL A 195 1.02 11.62 8.45
CA VAL A 195 2.37 11.94 8.95
C VAL A 195 2.32 12.36 10.42
N THR A 196 1.38 13.22 10.79
CA THR A 196 1.17 13.65 12.17
C THR A 196 0.83 12.49 13.09
N GLU A 197 -0.08 11.60 12.67
CA GLU A 197 -0.47 10.45 13.48
C GLU A 197 0.65 9.41 13.62
N LEU A 198 1.53 9.28 12.64
CA LEU A 198 2.73 8.44 12.78
C LEU A 198 3.73 9.02 13.77
N GLN A 199 3.88 10.36 13.81
CA GLN A 199 4.71 11.03 14.82
C GLN A 199 4.09 10.90 16.22
N GLN A 200 2.76 11.02 16.33
CA GLN A 200 2.05 10.82 17.59
C GLN A 200 2.16 9.36 18.05
N PHE A 201 1.98 8.39 17.16
CA PHE A 201 2.19 6.98 17.46
C PHE A 201 3.59 6.73 18.05
N LYS A 202 4.62 7.36 17.45
CA LYS A 202 5.98 7.23 17.97
C LYS A 202 6.11 7.78 19.39
N ALA A 203 5.56 8.97 19.64
CA ALA A 203 5.60 9.57 20.98
C ALA A 203 4.89 8.70 22.02
N ASP A 204 3.68 8.23 21.69
CA ASP A 204 2.87 7.37 22.56
C ASP A 204 3.56 6.00 22.80
N TYR A 205 4.23 5.47 21.80
CA TYR A 205 5.02 4.23 21.91
C TYR A 205 6.25 4.43 22.80
N ASP A 206 7.02 5.51 22.61
CA ASP A 206 8.22 5.79 23.38
C ASP A 206 7.90 5.99 24.87
N GLU A 207 6.76 6.59 25.17
CA GLU A 207 6.24 6.75 26.53
C GLU A 207 5.50 5.52 27.06
N ASN A 208 5.27 4.51 26.22
CA ASN A 208 4.44 3.34 26.51
C ASN A 208 3.05 3.73 27.03
N GLN A 209 2.40 4.67 26.35
CA GLN A 209 1.09 5.18 26.75
C GLN A 209 0.07 4.05 26.92
N PRO A 210 -0.79 4.10 27.95
CA PRO A 210 -1.76 3.05 28.20
C PRO A 210 -2.80 2.95 27.08
N LEU A 211 -3.14 1.73 26.66
CA LEU A 211 -4.05 1.48 25.54
C LEU A 211 -5.44 2.10 25.73
N TRP A 212 -5.95 2.13 26.97
CA TRP A 212 -7.24 2.77 27.24
C TRP A 212 -7.28 4.26 26.87
N ARG A 213 -6.10 4.92 26.85
CA ARG A 213 -5.98 6.32 26.47
C ARG A 213 -5.83 6.50 24.95
N VAL A 214 -4.98 5.70 24.32
CA VAL A 214 -4.57 5.90 22.90
C VAL A 214 -5.35 5.02 21.92
N MET A 215 -6.00 3.95 22.41
CA MET A 215 -6.83 3.03 21.63
C MET A 215 -8.08 2.61 22.43
N PRO A 216 -8.94 3.55 22.83
CA PRO A 216 -10.08 3.27 23.71
C PRO A 216 -11.10 2.30 23.11
N ASP A 217 -11.37 2.38 21.81
CA ASP A 217 -12.33 1.47 21.17
C ASP A 217 -11.77 0.04 21.08
N PHE A 218 -10.46 -0.10 20.91
CA PHE A 218 -9.80 -1.41 20.99
C PHE A 218 -9.93 -2.03 22.37
N VAL A 219 -9.66 -1.26 23.43
CA VAL A 219 -9.77 -1.75 24.83
C VAL A 219 -11.23 -2.08 25.18
N LYS A 220 -12.18 -1.27 24.72
CA LYS A 220 -13.61 -1.56 24.88
C LYS A 220 -14.01 -2.89 24.24
N ALA A 221 -13.48 -3.19 23.05
CA ALA A 221 -13.73 -4.45 22.37
C ALA A 221 -12.97 -5.63 23.00
N TYR A 222 -11.80 -5.36 23.59
CA TYR A 222 -10.89 -6.36 24.15
C TYR A 222 -10.40 -5.96 25.55
N PRO A 223 -11.26 -6.03 26.61
CA PRO A 223 -10.94 -5.52 27.93
C PRO A 223 -9.71 -6.16 28.61
N MET A 224 -9.29 -7.33 28.12
CA MET A 224 -8.09 -8.02 28.61
C MET A 224 -6.79 -7.24 28.39
N TYR A 225 -6.79 -6.23 27.52
CA TYR A 225 -5.64 -5.38 27.21
C TYR A 225 -5.63 -4.04 27.97
N ASP A 226 -6.61 -3.79 28.83
CA ASP A 226 -6.78 -2.52 29.56
C ASP A 226 -5.53 -2.06 30.31
N ARG A 227 -4.77 -3.00 30.88
CA ARG A 227 -3.57 -2.72 31.68
C ARG A 227 -2.28 -2.66 30.86
N MET A 228 -2.35 -2.76 29.54
CA MET A 228 -1.18 -2.73 28.67
C MET A 228 -0.90 -1.34 28.14
N GLY A 229 0.38 -1.06 27.91
CA GLY A 229 0.82 0.08 27.12
C GLY A 229 0.94 -0.26 25.63
N LEU A 230 1.08 0.76 24.80
CA LEU A 230 1.18 0.61 23.34
C LEU A 230 2.41 -0.20 22.92
N ARG A 231 3.55 0.06 23.57
CA ARG A 231 4.79 -0.70 23.36
C ARG A 231 4.65 -2.16 23.82
N ASP A 232 4.00 -2.38 24.96
CA ASP A 232 3.79 -3.74 25.48
C ASP A 232 2.94 -4.57 24.52
N LEU A 233 1.88 -3.98 23.93
CA LEU A 233 1.07 -4.64 22.91
C LEU A 233 1.90 -4.96 21.68
N SER A 234 2.69 -4.00 21.18
CA SER A 234 3.55 -4.19 20.00
C SER A 234 4.55 -5.32 20.23
N THR A 235 5.22 -5.33 21.37
CA THR A 235 6.18 -6.39 21.76
C THR A 235 5.48 -7.75 21.83
N ARG A 236 4.33 -7.83 22.48
CA ARG A 236 3.59 -9.09 22.58
C ARG A 236 3.15 -9.66 21.24
N VAL A 237 2.71 -8.81 20.33
CA VAL A 237 2.34 -9.24 18.96
C VAL A 237 3.56 -9.65 18.18
N HIS A 238 4.66 -8.88 18.26
CA HIS A 238 5.92 -9.20 17.60
C HIS A 238 6.48 -10.56 18.06
N ASP A 239 6.53 -10.81 19.37
CA ASP A 239 7.00 -12.07 19.95
C ASP A 239 6.14 -13.25 19.49
N ALA A 240 4.83 -13.05 19.36
CA ALA A 240 3.94 -14.07 18.81
C ALA A 240 4.26 -14.35 17.33
N TYR A 241 4.50 -13.31 16.51
CA TYR A 241 4.87 -13.47 15.11
C TYR A 241 6.18 -14.24 14.95
N ARG A 242 7.20 -13.93 15.76
CA ARG A 242 8.47 -14.67 15.79
C ARG A 242 8.26 -16.11 16.23
N ARG A 243 7.57 -16.33 17.34
CA ARG A 243 7.35 -17.67 17.91
C ARG A 243 6.70 -18.63 16.93
N TYR A 244 5.75 -18.15 16.14
CA TYR A 244 4.99 -18.97 15.20
C TYR A 244 5.49 -18.85 13.77
N ASP A 245 6.56 -18.12 13.55
CA ASP A 245 7.15 -17.88 12.22
C ASP A 245 6.08 -17.50 11.18
N VAL A 246 5.31 -16.47 11.51
CA VAL A 246 4.12 -16.09 10.74
C VAL A 246 4.48 -15.69 9.31
N ALA A 247 5.68 -15.15 9.08
CA ALA A 247 6.17 -14.78 7.75
C ALA A 247 6.27 -16.04 6.86
N ARG A 248 6.94 -17.09 7.32
CA ARG A 248 7.08 -18.36 6.60
C ARG A 248 5.72 -19.05 6.42
N VAL A 249 4.91 -19.12 7.48
CA VAL A 249 3.57 -19.73 7.38
C VAL A 249 2.71 -19.04 6.34
N THR A 250 2.75 -17.70 6.28
CA THR A 250 1.98 -16.93 5.29
C THR A 250 2.47 -17.23 3.87
N THR A 251 3.79 -17.30 3.66
CA THR A 251 4.39 -17.64 2.37
C THR A 251 4.02 -19.08 1.95
N ASP A 252 4.14 -20.04 2.87
CA ASP A 252 3.78 -21.45 2.61
C ASP A 252 2.29 -21.59 2.24
N MET A 253 1.41 -20.86 2.93
CA MET A 253 -0.02 -20.86 2.61
C MET A 253 -0.29 -20.28 1.21
N TYR A 254 0.39 -19.20 0.84
CA TYR A 254 0.26 -18.61 -0.48
C TYR A 254 0.72 -19.59 -1.56
N LEU A 255 1.93 -20.13 -1.46
CA LEU A 255 2.47 -21.08 -2.43
C LEU A 255 1.55 -22.29 -2.62
N ARG A 256 1.06 -22.89 -1.52
CA ARG A 256 0.14 -24.03 -1.59
C ARG A 256 -1.22 -23.68 -2.19
N SER A 257 -1.65 -22.43 -2.11
CA SER A 257 -2.90 -21.98 -2.75
C SER A 257 -2.78 -21.87 -4.27
N GLU A 258 -1.57 -21.59 -4.76
CA GLU A 258 -1.29 -21.49 -6.21
C GLU A 258 -1.05 -22.86 -6.86
N GLU A 259 -0.77 -23.91 -6.10
CA GLU A 259 -0.57 -25.27 -6.60
C GLU A 259 -1.88 -26.02 -6.93
N ARG A 260 -3.03 -25.42 -6.71
CA ARG A 260 -4.37 -25.97 -7.00
C ARG A 260 -4.99 -25.34 -8.24
#